data_9b30f0a776e85d093db7d4c1b63f0fe5
#
_entry.id   9b30f0a776e85d093db7d4c1b63f0fe5
#
_cell.length_a   1.000
_cell.length_b   1.000
_cell.length_c   1.000
_cell.angle_alpha   90.00
_cell.angle_beta   90.00
_cell.angle_gamma   90.00
#
_symmetry.space_group_name_H-M   'P 1'
#
loop_
_entity.id
_entity.type
_entity.pdbx_description
1 polymer ?
#
loop_
_entity_poly.entity_id
_entity_poly.type
_entity_poly.pdbx_seq_one_letter_code
_entity_poly.pdbx_strand_id
1 'polypeptide(L)'
;MTMRPLVVATLFAMSGAAVAFTPPGVANAQFQHVQRERDLAEKDSGEKASKAQLTKAVTRLEAALGYLAKPEVQERATGDASLYFRGVDVRYDLASIYARLGEREKALAMLEQTLRFVYSPMTMERVAKDKAFADLQSDPRFQKLMAEAATPTRVWGGAAFDIPYRDQLTLPERVAGLSLFWSEARHSFVHFGHVPDLDWNKTYMAYLDKVMAAETTRDYYRVLMQLAPLLHDGHTNIYPPRELIDEFDAAPPVATALVEGKVIVLRVDSPALARQLQVGDEIVAVDGMPVRDYAEHNVAPFVSASTSQDRDVRLYSYQFLSGAAATPVRLRVRSASQVERDEMVTRSGYTDVSRNDTGGVRMLAGNVAYLAVTQFENDAAVKAFEQALPQIMQAKGLIIDVRDNGGGSSHFGYAILSYLSRKPLVTSASDERAGEAVMRAQGGAVIRWAPMPSYPYIRKHEQVYSGPVAVLTGPKTFSAGEDFVLAFELMKRGKIIGRATAGSTGQPLMFGLPGGGMARVCVKRDTYPDGRAFVGKGIAPDIEVAPTVADVRSGRDAALERALAELKR
;
A
#
# COMPACT_ATOMS: atom_id res chain seq x y z
N MET A 1 38.03 43.51 -29.85
CA MET A 1 38.89 42.46 -29.25
C MET A 1 38.09 41.79 -28.18
N THR A 2 37.30 40.81 -28.56
CA THR A 2 36.36 40.10 -27.69
C THR A 2 36.92 38.73 -27.38
N MET A 3 37.33 38.49 -26.12
CA MET A 3 37.74 37.18 -25.63
C MET A 3 36.48 36.32 -25.35
N ARG A 4 36.36 35.23 -26.07
CA ARG A 4 35.43 34.14 -25.76
C ARG A 4 36.04 33.26 -24.67
N PRO A 5 35.30 32.82 -23.65
CA PRO A 5 35.79 31.79 -22.73
C PRO A 5 35.65 30.41 -23.36
N LEU A 6 36.74 29.68 -23.32
CA LEU A 6 36.82 28.26 -23.67
C LEU A 6 36.09 27.45 -22.59
N VAL A 7 34.99 26.83 -22.96
CA VAL A 7 34.34 25.82 -22.11
C VAL A 7 35.06 24.49 -22.36
N VAL A 8 35.88 24.07 -21.41
CA VAL A 8 36.43 22.73 -21.37
C VAL A 8 35.32 21.78 -20.87
N ALA A 9 34.66 21.12 -21.79
CA ALA A 9 33.75 20.02 -21.48
C ALA A 9 34.61 18.78 -21.14
N THR A 10 34.84 18.54 -19.87
CA THR A 10 35.37 17.26 -19.40
C THR A 10 34.23 16.25 -19.41
N LEU A 11 34.16 15.45 -20.48
CA LEU A 11 33.32 14.26 -20.55
C LEU A 11 33.81 13.26 -19.49
N PHE A 12 33.19 13.22 -18.32
CA PHE A 12 33.19 12.03 -17.50
C PHE A 12 32.30 10.99 -18.19
N ALA A 13 32.92 10.10 -18.94
CA ALA A 13 32.34 8.82 -19.30
C ALA A 13 32.15 8.02 -18.01
N MET A 14 31.06 8.24 -17.31
CA MET A 14 30.55 7.24 -16.37
C MET A 14 30.10 6.07 -17.23
N SER A 15 30.94 5.04 -17.32
CA SER A 15 30.51 3.71 -17.71
C SER A 15 29.34 3.36 -16.80
N GLY A 16 28.13 3.42 -17.34
CA GLY A 16 26.95 2.83 -16.74
C GLY A 16 27.24 1.32 -16.66
N ALA A 17 27.82 0.87 -15.55
CA ALA A 17 27.72 -0.50 -15.18
C ALA A 17 26.21 -0.75 -15.04
N ALA A 18 25.64 -1.36 -16.05
CA ALA A 18 24.32 -1.99 -15.93
C ALA A 18 24.42 -2.85 -14.68
N VAL A 19 23.66 -2.48 -13.63
CA VAL A 19 23.55 -3.33 -12.43
C VAL A 19 23.04 -4.65 -12.96
N ALA A 20 23.93 -5.63 -13.07
CA ALA A 20 23.59 -6.92 -13.63
C ALA A 20 22.53 -7.51 -12.73
N PHE A 21 21.34 -7.70 -13.28
CA PHE A 21 20.23 -8.38 -12.61
C PHE A 21 20.74 -9.71 -12.08
N THR A 22 20.87 -9.83 -10.76
CA THR A 22 21.28 -11.09 -10.12
C THR A 22 20.07 -12.00 -10.16
N PRO A 23 20.17 -13.20 -10.79
CA PRO A 23 19.06 -14.14 -10.80
C PRO A 23 18.56 -14.41 -9.38
N PRO A 24 17.25 -14.44 -9.12
CA PRO A 24 16.65 -14.61 -7.80
C PRO A 24 17.24 -15.78 -6.96
N GLY A 25 17.72 -16.83 -7.61
CA GLY A 25 18.32 -18.00 -6.95
C GLY A 25 19.66 -17.75 -6.26
N VAL A 26 20.49 -16.83 -6.74
CA VAL A 26 21.83 -16.57 -6.19
C VAL A 26 21.77 -15.58 -5.02
N ALA A 27 20.99 -14.51 -5.15
CA ALA A 27 20.70 -13.59 -4.05
C ALA A 27 20.04 -14.33 -2.87
N ASN A 28 19.12 -15.26 -3.17
CA ASN A 28 18.51 -16.13 -2.18
C ASN A 28 19.51 -17.03 -1.45
N ALA A 29 20.54 -17.56 -2.11
CA ALA A 29 21.54 -18.43 -1.46
C ALA A 29 22.38 -17.67 -0.42
N GLN A 30 22.78 -16.41 -0.71
CA GLN A 30 23.54 -15.57 0.22
C GLN A 30 22.67 -15.13 1.41
N PHE A 31 21.44 -14.70 1.16
CA PHE A 31 20.46 -14.40 2.20
C PHE A 31 20.21 -15.61 3.10
N GLN A 32 19.97 -16.79 2.50
CA GLN A 32 19.73 -18.03 3.24
C GLN A 32 20.95 -18.48 4.05
N HIS A 33 22.17 -18.17 3.59
CA HIS A 33 23.38 -18.46 4.36
C HIS A 33 23.41 -17.62 5.63
N VAL A 34 23.25 -16.31 5.53
CA VAL A 34 23.25 -15.40 6.69
C VAL A 34 22.08 -15.69 7.63
N GLN A 35 20.90 -15.96 7.08
CA GLN A 35 19.71 -16.29 7.87
C GLN A 35 19.91 -17.57 8.68
N ARG A 36 20.50 -18.62 8.11
CA ARG A 36 20.79 -19.87 8.84
C ARG A 36 21.75 -19.62 10.01
N GLU A 37 22.78 -18.83 9.83
CA GLU A 37 23.72 -18.55 10.93
C GLU A 37 23.06 -17.75 12.04
N ARG A 38 22.14 -16.80 11.69
CA ARG A 38 21.33 -16.10 12.68
C ARG A 38 20.37 -17.03 13.43
N ASP A 39 19.64 -17.90 12.74
CA ASP A 39 18.71 -18.85 13.34
C ASP A 39 19.42 -19.80 14.31
N LEU A 40 20.66 -20.21 13.98
CA LEU A 40 21.49 -21.03 14.86
C LEU A 40 22.03 -20.22 16.05
N ALA A 41 22.42 -18.97 15.84
CA ALA A 41 22.88 -18.09 16.89
C ALA A 41 21.73 -17.76 17.87
N GLU A 42 20.52 -17.52 17.38
CA GLU A 42 19.32 -17.31 18.20
C GLU A 42 19.03 -18.49 19.12
N LYS A 43 19.14 -19.74 18.60
CA LYS A 43 19.01 -20.96 19.42
C LYS A 43 20.09 -21.07 20.50
N ASP A 44 21.31 -20.64 20.18
CA ASP A 44 22.43 -20.65 21.12
C ASP A 44 22.35 -19.48 22.15
N SER A 45 21.61 -18.39 21.84
CA SER A 45 21.55 -17.14 22.66
C SER A 45 20.25 -16.92 23.41
N GLY A 46 19.43 -17.93 23.62
CA GLY A 46 18.19 -17.82 24.40
C GLY A 46 18.37 -17.13 25.77
N GLU A 47 17.29 -16.71 26.42
CA GLU A 47 17.32 -15.88 27.66
C GLU A 47 18.19 -16.51 28.77
N LYS A 48 18.19 -17.85 28.89
CA LYS A 48 18.95 -18.60 29.90
C LYS A 48 20.28 -19.17 29.37
N ALA A 49 20.78 -18.65 28.24
CA ALA A 49 22.01 -19.17 27.64
C ALA A 49 23.23 -18.98 28.55
N SER A 50 24.05 -20.00 28.65
CA SER A 50 25.34 -19.96 29.35
C SER A 50 26.35 -19.08 28.58
N LYS A 51 27.41 -18.63 29.28
CA LYS A 51 28.49 -17.88 28.64
C LYS A 51 29.10 -18.62 27.44
N ALA A 52 29.27 -19.95 27.53
CA ALA A 52 29.78 -20.75 26.44
C ALA A 52 28.84 -20.76 25.21
N GLN A 53 27.54 -20.83 25.44
CA GLN A 53 26.54 -20.74 24.35
C GLN A 53 26.52 -19.35 23.71
N LEU A 54 26.57 -18.28 24.51
CA LEU A 54 26.65 -16.91 24.00
C LEU A 54 27.93 -16.71 23.16
N THR A 55 29.09 -17.21 23.60
CA THR A 55 30.34 -17.14 22.83
C THR A 55 30.22 -17.88 21.50
N LYS A 56 29.55 -19.04 21.48
CA LYS A 56 29.30 -19.80 20.24
C LYS A 56 28.38 -19.01 19.29
N ALA A 57 27.36 -18.35 19.81
CA ALA A 57 26.48 -17.49 19.00
C ALA A 57 27.26 -16.31 18.40
N VAL A 58 28.15 -15.66 19.18
CA VAL A 58 29.06 -14.61 18.68
C VAL A 58 29.89 -15.13 17.51
N THR A 59 30.55 -16.28 17.64
CA THR A 59 31.39 -16.84 16.56
C THR A 59 30.61 -17.03 15.26
N ARG A 60 29.35 -17.49 15.35
CA ARG A 60 28.47 -17.63 14.18
C ARG A 60 28.12 -16.29 13.52
N LEU A 61 27.74 -15.32 14.35
CA LEU A 61 27.34 -14.00 13.84
C LEU A 61 28.54 -13.20 13.29
N GLU A 62 29.72 -13.33 13.90
CA GLU A 62 30.96 -12.75 13.37
C GLU A 62 31.33 -13.38 12.02
N ALA A 63 31.16 -14.71 11.88
CA ALA A 63 31.37 -15.40 10.60
C ALA A 63 30.37 -14.93 9.53
N ALA A 64 29.09 -14.72 9.91
CA ALA A 64 28.07 -14.17 9.02
C ALA A 64 28.41 -12.73 8.61
N LEU A 65 28.91 -11.90 9.53
CA LEU A 65 29.34 -10.55 9.23
C LEU A 65 30.58 -10.53 8.32
N GLY A 66 31.55 -11.42 8.57
CA GLY A 66 32.71 -11.62 7.70
C GLY A 66 32.32 -12.10 6.30
N TYR A 67 31.30 -12.96 6.18
CA TYR A 67 30.74 -13.36 4.89
C TYR A 67 30.13 -12.18 4.15
N LEU A 68 29.34 -11.36 4.84
CA LEU A 68 28.74 -10.15 4.27
C LEU A 68 29.80 -9.10 3.86
N ALA A 69 30.97 -9.10 4.46
CA ALA A 69 32.06 -8.19 4.13
C ALA A 69 32.86 -8.59 2.87
N LYS A 70 32.63 -9.75 2.29
CA LYS A 70 33.33 -10.18 1.07
C LYS A 70 32.98 -9.27 -0.10
N PRO A 71 33.94 -8.83 -0.93
CA PRO A 71 33.71 -7.90 -2.03
C PRO A 71 32.57 -8.33 -2.96
N GLU A 72 32.50 -9.59 -3.33
CA GLU A 72 31.47 -10.15 -4.21
C GLU A 72 30.07 -10.20 -3.56
N VAL A 73 29.98 -10.19 -2.23
CA VAL A 73 28.73 -10.11 -1.49
C VAL A 73 28.33 -8.63 -1.29
N GLN A 74 29.28 -7.76 -1.01
CA GLN A 74 29.09 -6.31 -0.89
C GLN A 74 28.61 -5.69 -2.21
N GLU A 75 29.20 -6.05 -3.33
CA GLU A 75 28.80 -5.58 -4.65
C GLU A 75 27.31 -5.92 -4.93
N ARG A 76 26.87 -7.10 -4.48
CA ARG A 76 25.47 -7.52 -4.60
C ARG A 76 24.57 -6.87 -3.55
N ALA A 77 25.06 -6.66 -2.33
CA ALA A 77 24.30 -6.01 -1.27
C ALA A 77 23.99 -4.54 -1.56
N THR A 78 24.78 -3.86 -2.43
CA THR A 78 24.45 -2.54 -2.94
C THR A 78 23.22 -2.53 -3.86
N GLY A 79 22.87 -3.68 -4.46
CA GLY A 79 21.67 -3.86 -5.29
C GLY A 79 20.59 -4.74 -4.65
N ASP A 80 20.91 -5.42 -3.53
CA ASP A 80 19.99 -6.29 -2.79
C ASP A 80 19.97 -5.88 -1.31
N ALA A 81 19.10 -4.94 -1.00
CA ALA A 81 18.97 -4.43 0.36
C ALA A 81 18.47 -5.49 1.36
N SER A 82 18.04 -6.68 0.91
CA SER A 82 17.76 -7.80 1.82
C SER A 82 19.03 -8.26 2.54
N LEU A 83 20.15 -8.35 1.83
CA LEU A 83 21.45 -8.61 2.43
C LEU A 83 21.94 -7.47 3.31
N TYR A 84 21.70 -6.23 2.90
CA TYR A 84 22.02 -5.04 3.70
C TYR A 84 21.33 -5.06 5.06
N PHE A 85 20.01 -5.26 5.09
CA PHE A 85 19.25 -5.33 6.35
C PHE A 85 19.60 -6.56 7.18
N ARG A 86 19.97 -7.70 6.56
CA ARG A 86 20.54 -8.83 7.33
C ARG A 86 21.84 -8.43 8.04
N GLY A 87 22.66 -7.61 7.40
CA GLY A 87 23.85 -7.06 8.05
C GLY A 87 23.53 -6.18 9.26
N VAL A 88 22.47 -5.39 9.19
CA VAL A 88 21.96 -4.60 10.32
C VAL A 88 21.46 -5.51 11.46
N ASP A 89 20.65 -6.51 11.14
CA ASP A 89 20.15 -7.47 12.11
C ASP A 89 21.28 -8.25 12.80
N VAL A 90 22.29 -8.71 12.05
CA VAL A 90 23.46 -9.41 12.60
C VAL A 90 24.23 -8.53 13.57
N ARG A 91 24.40 -7.23 13.26
CA ARG A 91 25.06 -6.28 14.16
C ARG A 91 24.28 -6.02 15.44
N TYR A 92 22.94 -5.90 15.32
CA TYR A 92 22.08 -5.78 16.49
C TYR A 92 22.18 -7.00 17.40
N ASP A 93 22.08 -8.22 16.83
CA ASP A 93 22.17 -9.47 17.56
C ASP A 93 23.53 -9.59 18.27
N LEU A 94 24.64 -9.24 17.57
CA LEU A 94 25.98 -9.14 18.17
C LEU A 94 26.04 -8.15 19.32
N ALA A 95 25.47 -6.94 19.15
CA ALA A 95 25.46 -5.93 20.18
C ALA A 95 24.77 -6.43 21.47
N SER A 96 23.59 -7.07 21.31
CA SER A 96 22.84 -7.63 22.43
C SER A 96 23.62 -8.75 23.13
N ILE A 97 24.25 -9.66 22.37
CA ILE A 97 25.04 -10.77 22.95
C ILE A 97 26.33 -10.26 23.62
N TYR A 98 27.05 -9.33 23.03
CA TYR A 98 28.24 -8.71 23.64
C TYR A 98 27.88 -8.00 24.95
N ALA A 99 26.77 -7.26 25.00
CA ALA A 99 26.30 -6.62 26.23
C ALA A 99 26.03 -7.68 27.33
N ARG A 100 25.38 -8.79 27.02
CA ARG A 100 25.13 -9.91 27.95
C ARG A 100 26.43 -10.61 28.40
N LEU A 101 27.47 -10.59 27.59
CA LEU A 101 28.80 -11.11 27.94
C LEU A 101 29.63 -10.14 28.78
N GLY A 102 29.17 -8.88 28.96
CA GLY A 102 29.91 -7.80 29.62
C GLY A 102 30.98 -7.14 28.72
N GLU A 103 30.98 -7.44 27.40
CA GLU A 103 31.93 -6.89 26.42
C GLU A 103 31.44 -5.51 25.92
N ARG A 104 31.42 -4.53 26.82
CA ARG A 104 30.82 -3.21 26.67
C ARG A 104 31.27 -2.48 25.40
N GLU A 105 32.59 -2.42 25.14
CA GLU A 105 33.14 -1.71 23.98
C GLU A 105 32.68 -2.30 22.65
N LYS A 106 32.62 -3.63 22.54
CA LYS A 106 32.12 -4.31 21.36
C LYS A 106 30.62 -4.10 21.18
N ALA A 107 29.85 -4.15 22.27
CA ALA A 107 28.41 -3.87 22.22
C ALA A 107 28.13 -2.46 21.69
N LEU A 108 28.81 -1.45 22.21
CA LEU A 108 28.67 -0.05 21.77
C LEU A 108 29.08 0.12 20.31
N ALA A 109 30.18 -0.49 19.88
CA ALA A 109 30.65 -0.42 18.50
C ALA A 109 29.63 -1.04 17.51
N MET A 110 28.99 -2.15 17.86
CA MET A 110 27.95 -2.77 17.04
C MET A 110 26.67 -1.93 17.03
N LEU A 111 26.27 -1.35 18.15
CA LEU A 111 25.12 -0.43 18.20
C LEU A 111 25.36 0.82 17.37
N GLU A 112 26.54 1.42 17.44
CA GLU A 112 26.92 2.57 16.61
C GLU A 112 26.77 2.25 15.11
N GLN A 113 27.27 1.09 14.66
CA GLN A 113 27.13 0.65 13.29
C GLN A 113 25.67 0.37 12.93
N THR A 114 24.88 -0.21 13.84
CA THR A 114 23.46 -0.48 13.64
C THR A 114 22.66 0.81 13.49
N LEU A 115 22.80 1.74 14.43
CA LEU A 115 22.01 2.98 14.50
C LEU A 115 22.44 4.01 13.45
N ARG A 116 23.69 3.98 12.97
CA ARG A 116 24.17 4.87 11.88
C ARG A 116 23.41 4.68 10.57
N PHE A 117 22.92 3.48 10.28
CA PHE A 117 22.31 3.13 9.01
C PHE A 117 20.78 2.92 9.07
N VAL A 118 20.21 2.76 10.25
CA VAL A 118 18.78 2.49 10.43
C VAL A 118 18.21 3.36 11.56
N TYR A 119 17.90 4.60 11.21
CA TYR A 119 17.12 5.48 12.08
C TYR A 119 15.62 5.13 11.97
N SER A 120 15.22 4.02 12.54
CA SER A 120 13.81 3.64 12.64
C SER A 120 13.35 3.80 14.08
N PRO A 121 12.20 4.44 14.35
CA PRO A 121 11.60 4.48 15.69
C PRO A 121 11.48 3.08 16.31
N MET A 122 11.15 2.06 15.50
CA MET A 122 11.08 0.66 15.96
C MET A 122 12.44 0.11 16.42
N THR A 123 13.53 0.43 15.69
CA THR A 123 14.88 -0.01 16.09
C THR A 123 15.31 0.68 17.38
N MET A 124 15.01 1.97 17.52
CA MET A 124 15.30 2.72 18.74
C MET A 124 14.52 2.19 19.93
N GLU A 125 13.22 1.96 19.74
CA GLU A 125 12.36 1.39 20.78
C GLU A 125 12.81 -0.01 21.20
N ARG A 126 13.24 -0.83 20.21
CA ARG A 126 13.82 -2.14 20.46
C ARG A 126 15.11 -2.03 21.29
N VAL A 127 16.04 -1.16 20.92
CA VAL A 127 17.30 -0.92 21.68
C VAL A 127 17.00 -0.41 23.08
N ALA A 128 16.07 0.55 23.22
CA ALA A 128 15.72 1.13 24.51
C ALA A 128 15.06 0.11 25.47
N LYS A 129 14.30 -0.85 24.95
CA LYS A 129 13.57 -1.88 25.72
C LYS A 129 14.34 -3.18 25.92
N ASP A 130 15.41 -3.42 25.17
CA ASP A 130 16.19 -4.65 25.29
C ASP A 130 16.97 -4.67 26.61
N LYS A 131 16.62 -5.61 27.49
CA LYS A 131 17.27 -5.81 28.80
C LYS A 131 18.78 -6.07 28.69
N ALA A 132 19.25 -6.57 27.56
CA ALA A 132 20.68 -6.77 27.32
C ALA A 132 21.49 -5.46 27.46
N PHE A 133 20.89 -4.31 27.15
CA PHE A 133 21.55 -3.00 27.22
C PHE A 133 21.32 -2.25 28.54
N ALA A 134 20.73 -2.90 29.55
CA ALA A 134 20.43 -2.24 30.84
C ALA A 134 21.66 -1.57 31.48
N ASP A 135 22.81 -2.25 31.48
CA ASP A 135 24.07 -1.75 32.04
C ASP A 135 24.73 -0.66 31.16
N LEU A 136 24.26 -0.46 29.94
CA LEU A 136 24.75 0.58 29.05
C LEU A 136 23.93 1.88 29.14
N GLN A 137 22.75 1.87 29.74
CA GLN A 137 21.85 3.03 29.81
C GLN A 137 22.50 4.29 30.41
N SER A 138 23.42 4.14 31.37
CA SER A 138 24.16 5.23 32.00
C SER A 138 25.44 5.62 31.24
N ASP A 139 25.81 4.91 30.18
CA ASP A 139 27.02 5.22 29.40
C ASP A 139 26.80 6.47 28.54
N PRO A 140 27.69 7.49 28.62
CA PRO A 140 27.57 8.71 27.82
C PRO A 140 27.56 8.45 26.31
N ARG A 141 28.26 7.42 25.80
CA ARG A 141 28.27 7.06 24.38
C ARG A 141 26.92 6.46 23.98
N PHE A 142 26.35 5.57 24.81
CA PHE A 142 25.01 5.02 24.57
C PHE A 142 23.96 6.13 24.56
N GLN A 143 23.99 7.05 25.54
CA GLN A 143 23.07 8.19 25.60
C GLN A 143 23.20 9.08 24.35
N LYS A 144 24.44 9.34 23.91
CA LYS A 144 24.69 10.10 22.68
C LYS A 144 24.12 9.40 21.45
N LEU A 145 24.34 8.09 21.28
CA LEU A 145 23.79 7.29 20.16
C LEU A 145 22.26 7.35 20.14
N MET A 146 21.63 7.19 21.30
CA MET A 146 20.17 7.27 21.42
C MET A 146 19.63 8.66 21.10
N ALA A 147 20.34 9.72 21.53
CA ALA A 147 19.96 11.11 21.24
C ALA A 147 20.09 11.43 19.74
N GLU A 148 21.16 10.97 19.08
CA GLU A 148 21.33 11.12 17.64
C GLU A 148 20.27 10.36 16.87
N ALA A 149 19.98 9.12 17.27
CA ALA A 149 18.96 8.29 16.66
C ALA A 149 17.53 8.86 16.83
N ALA A 150 17.28 9.71 17.85
CA ALA A 150 16.02 10.41 18.04
C ALA A 150 15.81 11.62 17.10
N THR A 151 16.84 12.04 16.36
CA THR A 151 16.78 13.24 15.49
C THR A 151 15.67 13.17 14.45
N PRO A 152 15.46 12.07 13.69
CA PRO A 152 14.35 11.99 12.74
C PRO A 152 12.98 12.24 13.39
N THR A 153 12.74 11.67 14.56
CA THR A 153 11.47 11.89 15.30
C THR A 153 11.25 13.36 15.65
N ARG A 154 12.33 14.10 16.00
CA ARG A 154 12.23 15.55 16.25
C ARG A 154 11.99 16.37 15.00
N VAL A 155 12.50 15.92 13.86
CA VAL A 155 12.35 16.63 12.57
C VAL A 155 10.96 16.41 11.97
N TRP A 156 10.47 15.17 11.98
CA TRP A 156 9.23 14.81 11.30
C TRP A 156 8.05 14.48 12.23
N GLY A 157 8.27 14.23 13.49
CA GLY A 157 7.26 13.79 14.49
C GLY A 157 6.92 14.83 15.54
N GLY A 158 7.16 16.12 15.29
CA GLY A 158 6.89 17.19 16.27
C GLY A 158 5.38 17.45 16.43
N ALA A 159 4.94 17.67 17.68
CA ALA A 159 3.54 17.97 18.03
C ALA A 159 3.03 19.33 17.53
N ALA A 160 3.87 20.14 16.87
CA ALA A 160 3.49 21.48 16.41
C ALA A 160 2.36 21.50 15.37
N PHE A 161 2.18 20.40 14.62
CA PHE A 161 1.07 20.22 13.66
C PHE A 161 -0.06 19.33 14.21
N ASP A 162 0.11 18.76 15.40
CA ASP A 162 -0.92 17.96 16.08
C ASP A 162 -1.95 18.86 16.76
N ILE A 163 -2.69 19.57 15.93
CA ILE A 163 -3.72 20.54 16.34
C ILE A 163 -5.06 19.82 16.29
N PRO A 164 -5.75 19.67 17.45
CA PRO A 164 -7.03 18.97 17.51
C PRO A 164 -8.12 19.71 16.72
N TYR A 165 -9.22 19.00 16.44
CA TYR A 165 -10.40 19.60 15.82
C TYR A 165 -10.95 20.76 16.63
N ARG A 166 -11.37 21.79 15.94
CA ARG A 166 -12.22 22.89 16.37
C ARG A 166 -12.91 23.50 15.16
N ASP A 167 -14.04 24.13 15.33
CA ASP A 167 -14.87 24.64 14.22
C ASP A 167 -14.15 25.65 13.34
N GLN A 168 -13.19 26.38 13.90
CA GLN A 168 -12.39 27.38 13.18
C GLN A 168 -10.91 27.23 13.52
N LEU A 169 -10.10 26.95 12.53
CA LEU A 169 -8.64 27.03 12.60
C LEU A 169 -8.19 28.46 12.35
N THR A 170 -7.11 28.87 13.02
CA THR A 170 -6.46 30.14 12.75
C THR A 170 -5.83 30.17 11.36
N LEU A 171 -5.61 31.34 10.80
CA LEU A 171 -4.95 31.49 9.50
C LEU A 171 -3.57 30.80 9.45
N PRO A 172 -2.66 30.97 10.45
CA PRO A 172 -1.39 30.25 10.46
C PRO A 172 -1.54 28.73 10.42
N GLU A 173 -2.52 28.15 11.12
CA GLU A 173 -2.74 26.70 11.16
C GLU A 173 -3.23 26.16 9.81
N ARG A 174 -4.13 26.89 9.15
CA ARG A 174 -4.60 26.50 7.81
C ARG A 174 -3.45 26.55 6.78
N VAL A 175 -2.65 27.62 6.80
CA VAL A 175 -1.48 27.75 5.93
C VAL A 175 -0.44 26.65 6.23
N ALA A 176 -0.21 26.35 7.51
CA ALA A 176 0.72 25.28 7.92
C ALA A 176 0.31 23.91 7.36
N GLY A 177 -0.98 23.55 7.41
CA GLY A 177 -1.45 22.26 6.88
C GLY A 177 -1.33 22.16 5.34
N LEU A 178 -1.65 23.23 4.60
CA LEU A 178 -1.40 23.27 3.15
C LEU A 178 0.09 23.12 2.83
N SER A 179 0.94 23.87 3.56
CA SER A 179 2.40 23.84 3.38
C SER A 179 2.99 22.46 3.69
N LEU A 180 2.48 21.79 4.73
CA LEU A 180 2.90 20.45 5.10
C LEU A 180 2.58 19.45 3.98
N PHE A 181 1.33 19.40 3.49
CA PHE A 181 0.97 18.50 2.40
C PHE A 181 1.76 18.78 1.12
N TRP A 182 1.87 20.08 0.74
CA TRP A 182 2.65 20.46 -0.44
C TRP A 182 4.12 20.04 -0.32
N SER A 183 4.74 20.25 0.84
CA SER A 183 6.14 19.91 1.10
C SER A 183 6.37 18.40 1.07
N GLU A 184 5.51 17.62 1.76
CA GLU A 184 5.62 16.16 1.78
C GLU A 184 5.44 15.59 0.37
N ALA A 185 4.44 16.03 -0.39
CA ALA A 185 4.26 15.59 -1.78
C ALA A 185 5.46 15.99 -2.65
N ARG A 186 5.95 17.23 -2.55
CA ARG A 186 7.10 17.72 -3.33
C ARG A 186 8.35 16.87 -3.13
N HIS A 187 8.62 16.45 -1.91
CA HIS A 187 9.84 15.73 -1.56
C HIS A 187 9.71 14.21 -1.65
N SER A 188 8.50 13.67 -1.49
CA SER A 188 8.30 12.24 -1.29
C SER A 188 7.45 11.57 -2.37
N PHE A 189 6.56 12.30 -3.06
CA PHE A 189 5.66 11.71 -4.06
C PHE A 189 6.44 11.13 -5.25
N VAL A 190 6.16 9.87 -5.59
CA VAL A 190 6.94 9.12 -6.59
C VAL A 190 6.37 9.15 -8.00
N HIS A 191 5.10 9.59 -8.18
CA HIS A 191 4.41 9.47 -9.46
C HIS A 191 4.17 10.80 -10.19
N PHE A 192 5.03 11.82 -10.00
CA PHE A 192 4.92 13.08 -10.77
C PHE A 192 4.95 12.87 -12.29
N GLY A 193 5.53 11.76 -12.77
CA GLY A 193 5.48 11.38 -14.18
C GLY A 193 4.06 11.09 -14.72
N HIS A 194 3.07 10.84 -13.86
CA HIS A 194 1.66 10.68 -14.25
C HIS A 194 0.96 12.01 -14.52
N VAL A 195 1.53 13.12 -14.04
CA VAL A 195 0.98 14.48 -14.16
C VAL A 195 2.05 15.45 -14.71
N PRO A 196 2.59 15.22 -15.92
CA PRO A 196 3.76 15.95 -16.44
C PRO A 196 3.49 17.45 -16.61
N ASP A 197 2.24 17.86 -16.80
CA ASP A 197 1.85 19.27 -17.00
C ASP A 197 1.52 19.99 -15.69
N LEU A 198 1.57 19.29 -14.54
CA LEU A 198 1.24 19.86 -13.24
C LEU A 198 2.41 20.68 -12.69
N ASP A 199 2.27 21.99 -12.66
CA ASP A 199 3.16 22.87 -11.88
C ASP A 199 2.74 22.86 -10.40
N TRP A 200 3.41 22.03 -9.60
CA TRP A 200 3.10 21.83 -8.19
C TRP A 200 3.32 23.08 -7.33
N ASN A 201 4.28 23.96 -7.70
CA ASN A 201 4.51 25.21 -6.99
C ASN A 201 3.41 26.24 -7.33
N LYS A 202 3.00 26.33 -8.60
CA LYS A 202 1.88 27.18 -9.02
C LYS A 202 0.57 26.71 -8.38
N THR A 203 0.38 25.41 -8.27
CA THR A 203 -0.77 24.81 -7.57
C THR A 203 -0.80 25.24 -6.11
N TYR A 204 0.33 25.18 -5.40
CA TYR A 204 0.43 25.65 -4.02
C TYR A 204 -0.04 27.11 -3.88
N MET A 205 0.48 27.99 -4.72
CA MET A 205 0.09 29.42 -4.68
C MET A 205 -1.41 29.63 -4.93
N ALA A 206 -1.99 28.89 -5.89
CA ALA A 206 -3.42 28.98 -6.18
C ALA A 206 -4.30 28.43 -5.04
N TYR A 207 -3.82 27.44 -4.27
CA TYR A 207 -4.54 26.91 -3.12
C TYR A 207 -4.32 27.73 -1.85
N LEU A 208 -3.22 28.50 -1.76
CA LEU A 208 -2.95 29.39 -0.62
C LEU A 208 -4.08 30.40 -0.43
N ASP A 209 -4.50 31.06 -1.51
CA ASP A 209 -5.60 32.03 -1.46
C ASP A 209 -6.92 31.38 -1.01
N LYS A 210 -7.21 30.16 -1.51
CA LYS A 210 -8.42 29.42 -1.13
C LYS A 210 -8.41 29.01 0.35
N VAL A 211 -7.26 28.55 0.84
CA VAL A 211 -7.08 28.15 2.24
C VAL A 211 -7.15 29.36 3.19
N MET A 212 -6.61 30.50 2.76
CA MET A 212 -6.70 31.74 3.54
C MET A 212 -8.15 32.24 3.63
N ALA A 213 -8.92 32.08 2.56
CA ALA A 213 -10.34 32.51 2.49
C ALA A 213 -11.29 31.53 3.23
N ALA A 214 -10.87 30.34 3.61
CA ALA A 214 -11.72 29.39 4.33
C ALA A 214 -12.09 29.94 5.72
N GLU A 215 -13.38 30.00 6.04
CA GLU A 215 -13.88 30.57 7.30
C GLU A 215 -13.98 29.52 8.41
N THR A 216 -14.30 28.27 8.02
CA THR A 216 -14.47 27.15 8.95
C THR A 216 -13.44 26.03 8.67
N THR A 217 -13.24 25.15 9.65
CA THR A 217 -12.43 23.93 9.48
C THR A 217 -13.04 23.02 8.41
N ARG A 218 -14.37 23.01 8.26
CA ARG A 218 -15.07 22.30 7.19
C ARG A 218 -14.68 22.85 5.80
N ASP A 219 -14.71 24.17 5.62
CA ASP A 219 -14.36 24.80 4.34
C ASP A 219 -12.88 24.59 4.00
N TYR A 220 -12.02 24.68 5.01
CA TYR A 220 -10.60 24.38 4.88
C TYR A 220 -10.36 22.94 4.38
N TYR A 221 -10.98 21.93 5.00
CA TYR A 221 -10.83 20.54 4.53
C TYR A 221 -11.45 20.32 3.16
N ARG A 222 -12.57 20.98 2.85
CA ARG A 222 -13.15 20.92 1.50
C ARG A 222 -12.17 21.44 0.42
N VAL A 223 -11.38 22.45 0.73
CA VAL A 223 -10.33 22.95 -0.16
C VAL A 223 -9.17 21.96 -0.25
N LEU A 224 -8.67 21.48 0.89
CA LEU A 224 -7.53 20.56 0.91
C LEU A 224 -7.82 19.24 0.20
N MET A 225 -9.00 18.67 0.40
CA MET A 225 -9.39 17.39 -0.22
C MET A 225 -9.40 17.45 -1.76
N GLN A 226 -9.47 18.64 -2.36
CA GLN A 226 -9.36 18.81 -3.81
C GLN A 226 -7.90 18.86 -4.30
N LEU A 227 -6.91 18.94 -3.40
CA LEU A 227 -5.51 19.07 -3.78
C LEU A 227 -4.86 17.71 -4.14
N ALA A 228 -5.13 16.69 -3.36
CA ALA A 228 -4.58 15.36 -3.58
C ALA A 228 -5.01 14.73 -4.93
N PRO A 229 -6.26 14.86 -5.41
CA PRO A 229 -6.68 14.36 -6.72
C PRO A 229 -5.87 14.86 -7.90
N LEU A 230 -5.27 16.05 -7.81
CA LEU A 230 -4.44 16.62 -8.87
C LEU A 230 -3.16 15.81 -9.14
N LEU A 231 -2.77 14.95 -8.21
CA LEU A 231 -1.59 14.07 -8.35
C LEU A 231 -1.90 12.74 -9.07
N HIS A 232 -3.15 12.47 -9.39
CA HIS A 232 -3.60 11.28 -10.12
C HIS A 232 -3.03 9.98 -9.53
N ASP A 233 -3.15 9.81 -8.21
CA ASP A 233 -2.66 8.64 -7.51
C ASP A 233 -3.62 8.16 -6.40
N GLY A 234 -4.01 6.90 -6.45
CA GLY A 234 -4.99 6.30 -5.53
C GLY A 234 -4.50 6.19 -4.07
N HIS A 235 -3.18 6.22 -3.84
CA HIS A 235 -2.57 6.20 -2.50
C HIS A 235 -2.25 7.59 -1.94
N THR A 236 -2.51 8.67 -2.70
CA THR A 236 -2.32 10.05 -2.26
C THR A 236 -3.67 10.69 -2.00
N ASN A 237 -3.97 10.95 -0.72
CA ASN A 237 -5.30 11.39 -0.27
C ASN A 237 -5.19 12.36 0.90
N ILE A 238 -6.24 13.17 1.07
CA ILE A 238 -6.48 13.98 2.27
C ILE A 238 -7.83 13.56 2.84
N TYR A 239 -7.86 13.26 4.13
CA TYR A 239 -9.05 12.82 4.86
C TYR A 239 -9.43 13.90 5.88
N PRO A 240 -10.73 14.24 5.98
CA PRO A 240 -11.20 15.15 7.00
C PRO A 240 -11.05 14.56 8.40
N PRO A 241 -11.10 15.37 9.46
CA PRO A 241 -11.18 14.88 10.82
C PRO A 241 -12.47 14.07 11.04
N ARG A 242 -12.43 13.19 12.05
CA ARG A 242 -13.55 12.29 12.35
C ARG A 242 -14.86 13.04 12.59
N GLU A 243 -14.78 14.21 13.19
CA GLU A 243 -15.91 15.10 13.48
C GLU A 243 -16.63 15.59 12.23
N LEU A 244 -15.94 15.61 11.08
CA LEU A 244 -16.49 16.04 9.80
C LEU A 244 -16.79 14.90 8.84
N ILE A 245 -16.59 13.61 9.23
CA ILE A 245 -16.75 12.50 8.31
C ILE A 245 -18.19 12.41 7.78
N ASP A 246 -19.18 12.67 8.64
CA ASP A 246 -20.60 12.68 8.26
C ASP A 246 -21.03 13.92 7.47
N GLU A 247 -20.16 14.95 7.37
CA GLU A 247 -20.37 16.11 6.51
C GLU A 247 -19.91 15.86 5.06
N PHE A 248 -18.99 14.91 4.85
CA PHE A 248 -18.40 14.66 3.55
C PHE A 248 -18.71 13.27 2.99
N ASP A 249 -18.73 12.24 3.84
CA ASP A 249 -18.69 10.84 3.41
C ASP A 249 -19.95 10.04 3.77
N ALA A 250 -20.99 10.68 4.32
CA ALA A 250 -22.28 10.04 4.50
C ALA A 250 -22.92 9.73 3.14
N ALA A 251 -23.53 8.55 2.99
CA ALA A 251 -24.12 8.09 1.74
C ALA A 251 -25.41 7.31 1.99
N PRO A 252 -26.33 7.22 1.02
CA PRO A 252 -27.44 6.28 1.11
C PRO A 252 -26.94 4.85 1.18
N PRO A 253 -27.59 3.92 1.89
CA PRO A 253 -27.19 2.51 2.00
C PRO A 253 -27.50 1.73 0.71
N VAL A 254 -26.86 2.13 -0.38
CA VAL A 254 -26.96 1.53 -1.72
C VAL A 254 -25.57 1.41 -2.33
N ALA A 255 -25.27 0.25 -2.89
CA ALA A 255 -24.05 0.04 -3.66
C ALA A 255 -24.36 0.18 -5.15
N THR A 256 -23.52 0.93 -5.86
CA THR A 256 -23.64 1.17 -7.30
C THR A 256 -22.32 0.87 -8.01
N ALA A 257 -22.37 0.69 -9.32
CA ALA A 257 -21.19 0.62 -10.17
C ALA A 257 -21.51 1.07 -11.60
N LEU A 258 -20.44 1.43 -12.32
CA LEU A 258 -20.51 1.66 -13.77
C LEU A 258 -20.44 0.31 -14.49
N VAL A 259 -21.56 -0.09 -15.14
CA VAL A 259 -21.70 -1.33 -15.90
C VAL A 259 -22.20 -0.97 -17.31
N GLU A 260 -21.49 -1.37 -18.36
CA GLU A 260 -21.82 -1.04 -19.75
C GLU A 260 -22.10 0.46 -19.96
N GLY A 261 -21.34 1.30 -19.26
CA GLY A 261 -21.47 2.76 -19.33
C GLY A 261 -22.66 3.34 -18.59
N LYS A 262 -23.40 2.55 -17.81
CA LYS A 262 -24.57 2.93 -16.98
C LYS A 262 -24.27 2.81 -15.51
N VAL A 263 -24.79 3.69 -14.70
CA VAL A 263 -24.69 3.59 -13.24
C VAL A 263 -25.81 2.70 -12.73
N ILE A 264 -25.46 1.49 -12.31
CA ILE A 264 -26.40 0.42 -11.95
C ILE A 264 -26.37 0.18 -10.45
N VAL A 265 -27.55 0.03 -9.84
CA VAL A 265 -27.73 -0.42 -8.46
C VAL A 265 -27.35 -1.88 -8.35
N LEU A 266 -26.34 -2.19 -7.53
CA LEU A 266 -25.83 -3.56 -7.30
C LEU A 266 -26.39 -4.19 -6.03
N ARG A 267 -26.67 -3.38 -5.00
CA ARG A 267 -27.16 -3.83 -3.69
C ARG A 267 -27.87 -2.68 -2.99
N VAL A 268 -28.88 -3.03 -2.22
CA VAL A 268 -29.62 -2.11 -1.36
C VAL A 268 -29.60 -2.66 0.06
N ASP A 269 -28.94 -1.95 0.98
CA ASP A 269 -28.66 -2.44 2.34
C ASP A 269 -29.71 -2.00 3.38
N SER A 270 -30.83 -1.40 2.92
CA SER A 270 -31.94 -0.97 3.78
C SER A 270 -33.27 -1.53 3.27
N PRO A 271 -34.06 -2.23 4.12
CA PRO A 271 -35.40 -2.69 3.75
C PRO A 271 -36.36 -1.56 3.37
N ALA A 272 -36.19 -0.37 3.94
CA ALA A 272 -36.96 0.79 3.56
C ALA A 272 -36.62 1.28 2.15
N LEU A 273 -35.32 1.36 1.85
CA LEU A 273 -34.82 1.78 0.55
C LEU A 273 -35.08 0.74 -0.54
N ALA A 274 -35.14 -0.55 -0.21
CA ALA A 274 -35.49 -1.64 -1.15
C ALA A 274 -36.91 -1.57 -1.70
N ARG A 275 -37.79 -0.73 -1.12
CA ARG A 275 -39.11 -0.41 -1.70
C ARG A 275 -39.05 0.65 -2.79
N GLN A 276 -37.96 1.43 -2.82
CA GLN A 276 -37.74 2.54 -3.76
C GLN A 276 -36.76 2.15 -4.86
N LEU A 277 -35.69 1.43 -4.52
CA LEU A 277 -34.63 1.03 -5.45
C LEU A 277 -34.51 -0.48 -5.49
N GLN A 278 -34.26 -1.01 -6.69
CA GLN A 278 -34.05 -2.45 -6.89
C GLN A 278 -32.69 -2.71 -7.54
N VAL A 279 -32.13 -3.89 -7.28
CA VAL A 279 -30.92 -4.36 -7.98
C VAL A 279 -31.19 -4.37 -9.49
N GLY A 280 -30.30 -3.78 -10.26
CA GLY A 280 -30.44 -3.64 -11.72
C GLY A 280 -31.15 -2.37 -12.19
N ASP A 281 -31.67 -1.52 -11.29
CA ASP A 281 -32.10 -0.17 -11.67
C ASP A 281 -30.91 0.66 -12.14
N GLU A 282 -31.11 1.47 -13.19
CA GLU A 282 -30.15 2.43 -13.71
C GLU A 282 -30.41 3.81 -13.08
N ILE A 283 -29.40 4.43 -12.48
CA ILE A 283 -29.48 5.83 -12.05
C ILE A 283 -29.12 6.70 -13.25
N VAL A 284 -30.05 7.50 -13.74
CA VAL A 284 -29.87 8.35 -14.93
C VAL A 284 -29.61 9.81 -14.61
N ALA A 285 -30.07 10.29 -13.45
CA ALA A 285 -29.80 11.65 -12.97
C ALA A 285 -29.79 11.71 -11.43
N VAL A 286 -29.05 12.67 -10.89
CA VAL A 286 -28.97 13.01 -9.45
C VAL A 286 -29.27 14.51 -9.29
N ASP A 287 -30.24 14.86 -8.45
CA ASP A 287 -30.67 16.24 -8.19
C ASP A 287 -30.99 17.04 -9.48
N GLY A 288 -31.52 16.33 -10.49
CA GLY A 288 -31.88 16.91 -11.79
C GLY A 288 -30.73 17.02 -12.80
N MET A 289 -29.50 16.72 -12.40
CA MET A 289 -28.32 16.72 -13.28
C MET A 289 -28.10 15.30 -13.86
N PRO A 290 -27.81 15.14 -15.17
CA PRO A 290 -27.42 13.86 -15.72
C PRO A 290 -26.31 13.21 -14.90
N VAL A 291 -26.37 11.90 -14.68
CA VAL A 291 -25.52 11.19 -13.72
C VAL A 291 -24.03 11.37 -13.96
N ARG A 292 -23.60 11.47 -15.21
CA ARG A 292 -22.19 11.70 -15.56
C ARG A 292 -21.75 13.11 -15.23
N ASP A 293 -22.58 14.10 -15.54
CA ASP A 293 -22.30 15.49 -15.24
C ASP A 293 -22.25 15.70 -13.71
N TYR A 294 -23.17 15.07 -12.98
CA TYR A 294 -23.14 15.07 -11.52
C TYR A 294 -21.82 14.48 -10.98
N ALA A 295 -21.40 13.32 -11.48
CA ALA A 295 -20.16 12.68 -11.06
C ALA A 295 -18.94 13.58 -11.34
N GLU A 296 -18.86 14.17 -12.52
CA GLU A 296 -17.74 15.05 -12.90
C GLU A 296 -17.70 16.37 -12.08
N HIS A 297 -18.84 16.98 -11.79
CA HIS A 297 -18.87 18.25 -11.08
C HIS A 297 -18.80 18.11 -9.55
N ASN A 298 -19.47 17.10 -9.00
CA ASN A 298 -19.65 17.00 -7.55
C ASN A 298 -18.74 15.95 -6.88
N VAL A 299 -18.29 14.92 -7.61
CA VAL A 299 -17.52 13.81 -7.06
C VAL A 299 -16.05 13.88 -7.53
N ALA A 300 -15.80 14.04 -8.82
CA ALA A 300 -14.46 14.01 -9.40
C ALA A 300 -13.43 14.95 -8.76
N PRO A 301 -13.80 16.17 -8.30
CA PRO A 301 -12.84 17.06 -7.63
C PRO A 301 -12.22 16.46 -6.35
N PHE A 302 -12.83 15.43 -5.77
CA PHE A 302 -12.38 14.77 -4.53
C PHE A 302 -11.81 13.35 -4.75
N VAL A 303 -11.73 12.91 -6.01
CA VAL A 303 -11.34 11.54 -6.37
C VAL A 303 -9.87 11.45 -6.72
N SER A 304 -9.09 10.81 -5.84
CA SER A 304 -7.71 10.42 -6.11
C SER A 304 -7.68 9.02 -6.73
N ALA A 305 -7.22 8.88 -7.97
CA ALA A 305 -7.19 7.60 -8.69
C ALA A 305 -5.96 7.51 -9.61
N SER A 306 -5.41 6.31 -9.77
CA SER A 306 -4.22 6.08 -10.61
C SER A 306 -4.57 5.69 -12.05
N THR A 307 -5.79 5.21 -12.30
CA THR A 307 -6.25 4.71 -13.61
C THR A 307 -7.70 5.10 -13.85
N SER A 308 -8.16 4.97 -15.10
CA SER A 308 -9.57 5.19 -15.45
C SER A 308 -10.51 4.21 -14.74
N GLN A 309 -10.15 2.93 -14.63
CA GLN A 309 -10.98 1.94 -13.96
C GLN A 309 -11.05 2.15 -12.44
N ASP A 310 -9.97 2.60 -11.78
CA ASP A 310 -9.99 3.01 -10.37
C ASP A 310 -10.85 4.28 -10.19
N ARG A 311 -10.71 5.24 -11.11
CA ARG A 311 -11.52 6.47 -11.11
C ARG A 311 -13.01 6.15 -11.22
N ASP A 312 -13.40 5.26 -12.13
CA ASP A 312 -14.80 4.83 -12.29
C ASP A 312 -15.35 4.18 -11.03
N VAL A 313 -14.56 3.35 -10.35
CA VAL A 313 -14.95 2.77 -9.04
C VAL A 313 -15.22 3.86 -8.02
N ARG A 314 -14.35 4.86 -7.92
CA ARG A 314 -14.50 5.93 -6.93
C ARG A 314 -15.66 6.85 -7.27
N LEU A 315 -15.80 7.23 -8.54
CA LEU A 315 -16.86 8.10 -9.03
C LEU A 315 -18.26 7.49 -8.91
N TYR A 316 -18.39 6.18 -9.19
CA TYR A 316 -19.71 5.55 -9.36
C TYR A 316 -20.00 4.46 -8.32
N SER A 317 -19.08 4.23 -7.35
CA SER A 317 -19.27 3.25 -6.29
C SER A 317 -18.97 3.84 -4.91
N TYR A 318 -17.72 4.27 -4.65
CA TYR A 318 -17.30 4.64 -3.30
C TYR A 318 -17.79 6.00 -2.85
N GLN A 319 -17.73 7.03 -3.73
CA GLN A 319 -18.01 8.42 -3.38
C GLN A 319 -19.22 8.98 -4.13
N PHE A 320 -19.92 8.16 -4.89
CA PHE A 320 -20.94 8.59 -5.85
C PHE A 320 -22.03 9.49 -5.24
N LEU A 321 -22.61 9.13 -4.14
CA LEU A 321 -23.69 9.87 -3.48
C LEU A 321 -23.27 10.47 -2.14
N SER A 322 -21.96 10.58 -1.89
CA SER A 322 -21.42 11.11 -0.64
C SER A 322 -21.83 12.58 -0.43
N GLY A 323 -21.98 12.96 0.84
CA GLY A 323 -22.30 14.31 1.26
C GLY A 323 -22.71 14.35 2.73
N ALA A 324 -23.41 15.44 3.15
CA ALA A 324 -23.80 15.61 4.54
C ALA A 324 -24.88 14.58 4.95
N ALA A 325 -24.71 13.97 6.13
CA ALA A 325 -25.67 13.04 6.70
C ALA A 325 -27.05 13.66 6.87
N ALA A 326 -28.07 12.82 6.87
CA ALA A 326 -29.48 13.21 6.97
C ALA A 326 -29.98 14.14 5.86
N THR A 327 -29.19 14.37 4.80
CA THR A 327 -29.64 15.18 3.64
C THR A 327 -30.27 14.28 2.57
N PRO A 328 -31.39 14.73 1.95
CA PRO A 328 -32.02 13.99 0.86
C PRO A 328 -31.25 14.17 -0.44
N VAL A 329 -31.33 13.16 -1.30
CA VAL A 329 -30.84 13.17 -2.68
C VAL A 329 -31.96 12.70 -3.58
N ARG A 330 -32.27 13.44 -4.63
CA ARG A 330 -33.25 13.04 -5.63
C ARG A 330 -32.56 12.25 -6.74
N LEU A 331 -32.96 10.98 -6.89
CA LEU A 331 -32.48 10.10 -7.94
C LEU A 331 -33.56 9.94 -9.01
N ARG A 332 -33.23 10.17 -10.27
CA ARG A 332 -34.03 9.66 -11.38
C ARG A 332 -33.49 8.28 -11.74
N VAL A 333 -34.33 7.28 -11.60
CA VAL A 333 -33.97 5.88 -11.85
C VAL A 333 -34.78 5.31 -13.01
N ARG A 334 -34.16 4.41 -13.80
CA ARG A 334 -34.79 3.68 -14.88
C ARG A 334 -34.80 2.20 -14.55
N SER A 335 -35.99 1.61 -14.45
CA SER A 335 -36.17 0.18 -14.15
C SER A 335 -35.73 -0.74 -15.30
N ALA A 336 -35.72 -2.05 -15.06
CA ALA A 336 -35.49 -3.05 -16.09
C ALA A 336 -36.54 -2.98 -17.24
N SER A 337 -37.78 -2.57 -16.92
CA SER A 337 -38.85 -2.34 -17.89
C SER A 337 -38.81 -0.99 -18.60
N GLN A 338 -37.71 -0.23 -18.44
CA GLN A 338 -37.46 1.08 -19.04
C GLN A 338 -38.43 2.20 -18.55
N VAL A 339 -39.08 2.00 -17.41
CA VAL A 339 -39.91 3.02 -16.78
C VAL A 339 -39.01 3.90 -15.91
N GLU A 340 -39.06 5.20 -16.12
CA GLU A 340 -38.37 6.21 -15.28
C GLU A 340 -39.27 6.67 -14.15
N ARG A 341 -38.64 6.91 -12.99
CA ARG A 341 -39.28 7.49 -11.81
C ARG A 341 -38.29 8.31 -11.01
N ASP A 342 -38.78 9.26 -10.26
CA ASP A 342 -37.97 10.00 -9.30
C ASP A 342 -38.14 9.40 -7.90
N GLU A 343 -37.01 9.18 -7.21
CA GLU A 343 -36.96 8.64 -5.85
C GLU A 343 -36.16 9.58 -4.95
N MET A 344 -36.65 9.78 -3.73
CA MET A 344 -35.91 10.53 -2.72
C MET A 344 -35.23 9.57 -1.76
N VAL A 345 -33.92 9.59 -1.72
CA VAL A 345 -33.12 8.79 -0.79
C VAL A 345 -32.39 9.68 0.20
N THR A 346 -32.16 9.19 1.41
CA THR A 346 -31.48 9.97 2.46
C THR A 346 -30.10 9.38 2.71
N ARG A 347 -29.11 10.25 2.88
CA ARG A 347 -27.76 9.86 3.29
C ARG A 347 -27.78 9.40 4.75
N SER A 348 -27.32 8.17 4.99
CA SER A 348 -27.04 7.63 6.33
C SER A 348 -25.63 8.05 6.76
N GLY A 349 -25.35 8.02 8.08
CA GLY A 349 -24.00 8.26 8.57
C GLY A 349 -22.97 7.29 7.96
N TYR A 350 -21.73 7.72 7.90
CA TYR A 350 -20.62 6.94 7.30
C TYR A 350 -20.46 5.54 7.92
N THR A 351 -20.68 5.42 9.22
CA THR A 351 -20.58 4.15 9.97
C THR A 351 -21.80 3.24 9.80
N ASP A 352 -22.91 3.75 9.28
CA ASP A 352 -24.16 3.01 9.17
C ASP A 352 -24.23 2.13 7.92
N VAL A 353 -23.27 2.30 7.00
CA VAL A 353 -23.19 1.51 5.76
C VAL A 353 -22.46 0.21 6.02
N SER A 354 -23.13 -0.93 5.79
CA SER A 354 -22.53 -2.27 5.93
C SER A 354 -21.35 -2.45 4.98
N ARG A 355 -20.23 -2.94 5.50
CA ARG A 355 -19.05 -3.32 4.72
C ARG A 355 -18.98 -4.82 4.59
N ASN A 356 -18.56 -5.31 3.41
CA ASN A 356 -18.41 -6.75 3.18
C ASN A 356 -17.27 -7.30 4.04
N ASP A 357 -17.59 -8.25 4.91
CA ASP A 357 -16.58 -9.03 5.61
C ASP A 357 -15.98 -10.10 4.68
N THR A 358 -14.73 -10.50 4.98
CA THR A 358 -14.14 -11.67 4.36
C THR A 358 -14.95 -12.90 4.75
N GLY A 359 -15.63 -13.48 3.77
CA GLY A 359 -16.39 -14.72 3.98
C GLY A 359 -15.42 -15.90 4.20
N GLY A 360 -15.90 -16.94 4.91
CA GLY A 360 -15.17 -18.21 5.01
C GLY A 360 -15.07 -18.94 3.66
N VAL A 361 -14.32 -20.04 3.65
CA VAL A 361 -14.27 -20.93 2.48
C VAL A 361 -15.62 -21.65 2.33
N ARG A 362 -16.16 -21.66 1.13
CA ARG A 362 -17.37 -22.43 0.78
C ARG A 362 -17.09 -23.40 -0.36
N MET A 363 -17.75 -24.55 -0.31
CA MET A 363 -17.65 -25.53 -1.39
C MET A 363 -18.74 -25.29 -2.43
N LEU A 364 -18.35 -25.15 -3.68
CA LEU A 364 -19.23 -24.98 -4.83
C LEU A 364 -19.50 -26.33 -5.51
N ALA A 365 -20.48 -26.33 -6.42
CA ALA A 365 -20.78 -27.50 -7.25
C ALA A 365 -19.53 -27.99 -7.99
N GLY A 366 -19.38 -29.32 -8.11
CA GLY A 366 -18.20 -29.93 -8.71
C GLY A 366 -17.01 -30.08 -7.76
N ASN A 367 -17.21 -29.90 -6.46
CA ASN A 367 -16.16 -29.99 -5.42
C ASN A 367 -15.07 -28.93 -5.62
N VAL A 368 -15.44 -27.69 -5.88
CA VAL A 368 -14.54 -26.55 -6.02
C VAL A 368 -14.60 -25.71 -4.75
N ALA A 369 -13.44 -25.47 -4.12
CA ALA A 369 -13.32 -24.57 -2.98
C ALA A 369 -13.32 -23.11 -3.50
N TYR A 370 -14.07 -22.23 -2.83
CA TYR A 370 -14.14 -20.80 -3.13
C TYR A 370 -13.89 -19.98 -1.87
N LEU A 371 -12.97 -19.03 -1.96
CA LEU A 371 -12.66 -18.09 -0.89
C LEU A 371 -12.76 -16.65 -1.44
N ALA A 372 -13.67 -15.84 -0.87
CA ALA A 372 -13.68 -14.40 -1.09
C ALA A 372 -12.76 -13.71 -0.07
N VAL A 373 -11.84 -12.89 -0.56
CA VAL A 373 -10.89 -12.11 0.25
C VAL A 373 -11.07 -10.64 -0.07
N THR A 374 -11.77 -9.92 0.80
CA THR A 374 -12.15 -8.51 0.58
C THR A 374 -11.11 -7.52 1.10
N GLN A 375 -10.17 -7.98 1.93
CA GLN A 375 -9.13 -7.15 2.54
C GLN A 375 -7.95 -7.98 3.07
N PHE A 376 -6.82 -7.31 3.25
CA PHE A 376 -5.62 -7.81 3.90
C PHE A 376 -5.22 -6.95 5.11
N GLU A 377 -6.17 -6.36 5.84
CA GLU A 377 -5.89 -5.53 7.03
C GLU A 377 -5.48 -6.36 8.24
N ASN A 378 -5.89 -7.63 8.27
CA ASN A 378 -5.59 -8.58 9.35
C ASN A 378 -5.48 -10.01 8.81
N ASP A 379 -5.25 -10.97 9.71
CA ASP A 379 -5.05 -12.38 9.38
C ASP A 379 -6.34 -13.20 9.18
N ALA A 380 -7.51 -12.57 9.18
CA ALA A 380 -8.80 -13.28 9.11
C ALA A 380 -8.91 -14.17 7.85
N ALA A 381 -8.49 -13.67 6.68
CA ALA A 381 -8.51 -14.45 5.44
C ALA A 381 -7.52 -15.64 5.50
N VAL A 382 -6.35 -15.46 6.11
CA VAL A 382 -5.36 -16.52 6.31
C VAL A 382 -5.93 -17.60 7.23
N LYS A 383 -6.51 -17.21 8.35
CA LYS A 383 -7.16 -18.12 9.31
C LYS A 383 -8.31 -18.90 8.68
N ALA A 384 -9.17 -18.22 7.90
CA ALA A 384 -10.27 -18.88 7.17
C ALA A 384 -9.74 -19.91 6.18
N PHE A 385 -8.66 -19.59 5.46
CA PHE A 385 -7.99 -20.53 4.55
C PHE A 385 -7.41 -21.72 5.31
N GLU A 386 -6.68 -21.48 6.40
CA GLU A 386 -6.03 -22.52 7.22
C GLU A 386 -7.06 -23.45 7.88
N GLN A 387 -8.18 -22.92 8.39
CA GLN A 387 -9.27 -23.73 8.95
C GLN A 387 -9.93 -24.64 7.91
N ALA A 388 -10.05 -24.16 6.67
CA ALA A 388 -10.62 -24.93 5.58
C ALA A 388 -9.59 -25.78 4.82
N LEU A 389 -8.31 -25.74 5.20
CA LEU A 389 -7.24 -26.43 4.47
C LEU A 389 -7.52 -27.92 4.21
N PRO A 390 -8.05 -28.73 5.17
CA PRO A 390 -8.40 -30.12 4.90
C PRO A 390 -9.42 -30.30 3.78
N GLN A 391 -10.38 -29.38 3.65
CA GLN A 391 -11.38 -29.40 2.58
C GLN A 391 -10.78 -28.94 1.25
N ILE A 392 -9.94 -27.89 1.29
CA ILE A 392 -9.24 -27.35 0.11
C ILE A 392 -8.33 -28.43 -0.48
N MET A 393 -7.61 -29.20 0.35
CA MET A 393 -6.72 -30.25 -0.11
C MET A 393 -7.44 -31.38 -0.83
N GLN A 394 -8.73 -31.58 -0.58
CA GLN A 394 -9.59 -32.57 -1.25
C GLN A 394 -10.40 -31.98 -2.41
N ALA A 395 -10.35 -30.66 -2.61
CA ALA A 395 -11.09 -30.01 -3.66
C ALA A 395 -10.50 -30.29 -5.05
N LYS A 396 -11.35 -30.40 -6.06
CA LYS A 396 -10.96 -30.56 -7.46
C LYS A 396 -10.47 -29.26 -8.11
N GLY A 397 -10.70 -28.12 -7.46
CA GLY A 397 -10.25 -26.82 -7.88
C GLY A 397 -10.40 -25.80 -6.74
N LEU A 398 -9.66 -24.70 -6.82
CA LEU A 398 -9.70 -23.60 -5.87
C LEU A 398 -9.91 -22.28 -6.64
N ILE A 399 -10.88 -21.50 -6.20
CA ILE A 399 -11.10 -20.12 -6.66
C ILE A 399 -10.81 -19.17 -5.49
N ILE A 400 -9.92 -18.22 -5.70
CA ILE A 400 -9.65 -17.12 -4.76
C ILE A 400 -10.17 -15.83 -5.40
N ASP A 401 -11.15 -15.23 -4.77
CA ASP A 401 -11.82 -14.03 -5.28
C ASP A 401 -11.30 -12.79 -4.54
N VAL A 402 -10.52 -11.98 -5.25
CA VAL A 402 -9.97 -10.71 -4.75
C VAL A 402 -10.58 -9.50 -5.47
N ARG A 403 -11.73 -9.67 -6.15
CA ARG A 403 -12.39 -8.60 -6.91
C ARG A 403 -12.72 -7.37 -6.08
N ASP A 404 -13.08 -7.56 -4.82
CA ASP A 404 -13.40 -6.49 -3.88
C ASP A 404 -12.30 -6.25 -2.83
N ASN A 405 -11.05 -6.72 -3.08
CA ASN A 405 -9.95 -6.59 -2.14
C ASN A 405 -9.31 -5.19 -2.19
N GLY A 406 -9.60 -4.37 -1.19
CA GLY A 406 -9.08 -3.00 -1.06
C GLY A 406 -7.63 -2.90 -0.58
N GLY A 407 -6.93 -4.02 -0.33
CA GLY A 407 -5.54 -4.03 0.12
C GLY A 407 -5.37 -4.27 1.62
N GLY A 408 -4.29 -3.71 2.18
CA GLY A 408 -3.81 -3.89 3.55
C GLY A 408 -2.34 -4.31 3.56
N SER A 409 -1.99 -5.38 4.28
CA SER A 409 -0.64 -5.95 4.30
C SER A 409 -0.48 -7.10 3.29
N SER A 410 0.44 -6.96 2.35
CA SER A 410 0.77 -7.99 1.35
C SER A 410 1.22 -9.31 2.00
N HIS A 411 1.73 -9.25 3.25
CA HIS A 411 2.11 -10.43 4.02
C HIS A 411 0.97 -11.45 4.14
N PHE A 412 -0.27 -11.01 4.36
CA PHE A 412 -1.42 -11.91 4.50
C PHE A 412 -1.79 -12.56 3.16
N GLY A 413 -1.72 -11.81 2.06
CA GLY A 413 -1.90 -12.36 0.72
C GLY A 413 -0.84 -13.41 0.38
N TYR A 414 0.42 -13.10 0.65
CA TYR A 414 1.54 -14.05 0.42
C TYR A 414 1.44 -15.29 1.32
N ALA A 415 0.93 -15.15 2.55
CA ALA A 415 0.68 -16.30 3.42
C ALA A 415 -0.30 -17.30 2.78
N ILE A 416 -1.38 -16.84 2.16
CA ILE A 416 -2.32 -17.71 1.43
C ILE A 416 -1.63 -18.34 0.21
N LEU A 417 -0.92 -17.53 -0.62
CA LEU A 417 -0.23 -18.05 -1.81
C LEU A 417 0.85 -19.08 -1.49
N SER A 418 1.46 -19.00 -0.30
CA SER A 418 2.49 -19.95 0.12
C SER A 418 1.98 -21.39 0.25
N TYR A 419 0.67 -21.59 0.44
CA TYR A 419 0.02 -22.90 0.41
C TYR A 419 -0.14 -23.49 -1.01
N LEU A 420 0.16 -22.70 -2.05
CA LEU A 420 0.03 -23.10 -3.45
C LEU A 420 1.37 -23.42 -4.11
N SER A 421 2.51 -23.25 -3.40
CA SER A 421 3.84 -23.48 -3.95
C SER A 421 4.84 -23.93 -2.88
N ARG A 422 5.75 -24.83 -3.27
CA ARG A 422 6.92 -25.19 -2.46
C ARG A 422 8.12 -24.27 -2.71
N LYS A 423 8.03 -23.39 -3.73
CA LYS A 423 9.08 -22.44 -4.06
C LYS A 423 8.79 -21.09 -3.36
N PRO A 424 9.85 -20.32 -3.05
CA PRO A 424 9.68 -18.93 -2.63
C PRO A 424 8.82 -18.14 -3.60
N LEU A 425 7.99 -17.24 -3.09
CA LEU A 425 7.20 -16.34 -3.93
C LEU A 425 8.07 -15.17 -4.39
N VAL A 426 8.02 -14.89 -5.67
CA VAL A 426 8.60 -13.67 -6.24
C VAL A 426 7.56 -12.56 -6.08
N THR A 427 7.99 -11.41 -5.56
CA THR A 427 7.16 -10.25 -5.29
C THR A 427 7.51 -9.09 -6.21
N SER A 428 6.82 -7.96 -6.10
CA SER A 428 7.15 -6.72 -6.83
C SER A 428 8.59 -6.26 -6.54
N ALA A 429 9.21 -5.60 -7.51
CA ALA A 429 10.37 -4.74 -7.29
C ALA A 429 9.89 -3.34 -6.96
N SER A 430 10.65 -2.62 -6.15
CA SER A 430 10.27 -1.29 -5.69
C SER A 430 11.44 -0.31 -5.72
N ASP A 431 11.14 0.95 -5.99
CA ASP A 431 12.10 2.05 -5.90
C ASP A 431 11.53 3.19 -5.02
N GLU A 432 12.43 3.93 -4.39
CA GLU A 432 12.14 5.19 -3.71
C GLU A 432 12.92 6.35 -4.33
N ARG A 433 12.51 7.58 -4.04
CA ARG A 433 13.26 8.78 -4.43
C ARG A 433 14.43 9.00 -3.47
N ALA A 434 15.63 9.28 -4.00
CA ALA A 434 16.82 9.42 -3.19
C ALA A 434 17.81 10.49 -3.72
N GLY A 435 18.49 11.20 -2.81
CA GLY A 435 19.67 12.01 -3.10
C GLY A 435 19.47 13.25 -3.99
N GLU A 436 18.24 13.71 -4.17
CA GLU A 436 17.90 14.81 -5.10
C GLU A 436 18.51 16.17 -4.69
N ALA A 437 18.64 16.44 -3.39
CA ALA A 437 19.14 17.73 -2.89
C ALA A 437 20.55 18.01 -3.35
N VAL A 438 21.44 17.01 -3.33
CA VAL A 438 22.84 17.14 -3.80
C VAL A 438 22.87 17.39 -5.31
N MET A 439 22.06 16.66 -6.10
CA MET A 439 22.00 16.87 -7.55
C MET A 439 21.50 18.27 -7.90
N ARG A 440 20.50 18.77 -7.18
CA ARG A 440 20.00 20.14 -7.34
C ARG A 440 21.05 21.19 -6.98
N ALA A 441 21.84 20.96 -5.93
CA ALA A 441 22.96 21.85 -5.57
C ALA A 441 24.04 21.91 -6.65
N GLN A 442 24.17 20.85 -7.45
CA GLN A 442 25.09 20.78 -8.58
C GLN A 442 24.50 21.31 -9.91
N GLY A 443 23.31 21.93 -9.86
CA GLY A 443 22.61 22.48 -11.03
C GLY A 443 21.79 21.46 -11.82
N GLY A 444 21.66 20.22 -11.34
CA GLY A 444 20.82 19.17 -11.94
C GLY A 444 19.43 19.14 -11.33
N ALA A 445 18.40 19.04 -12.18
CA ALA A 445 17.00 18.81 -11.76
C ALA A 445 16.60 17.38 -12.07
N VAL A 446 17.26 16.38 -11.47
CA VAL A 446 17.05 14.97 -11.76
C VAL A 446 16.43 14.27 -10.56
N ILE A 447 15.34 13.54 -10.80
CA ILE A 447 14.81 12.57 -9.82
C ILE A 447 15.72 11.33 -9.87
N ARG A 448 16.34 11.00 -8.74
CA ARG A 448 17.09 9.76 -8.56
C ARG A 448 16.21 8.69 -7.93
N TRP A 449 16.35 7.50 -8.46
CA TRP A 449 15.70 6.30 -7.93
C TRP A 449 16.70 5.43 -7.21
N ALA A 450 16.36 4.96 -6.03
CA ALA A 450 17.10 3.95 -5.29
C ALA A 450 16.22 2.69 -5.17
N PRO A 451 16.75 1.51 -5.54
CA PRO A 451 16.01 0.28 -5.38
C PRO A 451 15.77 0.00 -3.90
N MET A 452 14.55 -0.39 -3.58
CA MET A 452 14.17 -0.85 -2.24
C MET A 452 14.40 -2.36 -2.09
N PRO A 453 14.52 -2.86 -0.85
CA PRO A 453 14.64 -4.29 -0.59
C PRO A 453 13.45 -5.07 -1.14
N SER A 454 13.72 -6.03 -2.02
CA SER A 454 12.73 -7.04 -2.40
C SER A 454 13.06 -8.36 -1.69
N TYR A 455 12.13 -8.86 -0.89
CA TYR A 455 12.30 -10.13 -0.20
C TYR A 455 11.42 -11.19 -0.86
N PRO A 456 11.98 -12.33 -1.31
CA PRO A 456 11.14 -13.45 -1.66
C PRO A 456 10.41 -13.91 -0.39
N TYR A 457 9.09 -14.02 -0.48
CA TYR A 457 8.32 -14.52 0.65
C TYR A 457 8.51 -16.04 0.77
N ILE A 458 8.98 -16.50 1.94
CA ILE A 458 9.29 -17.90 2.21
C ILE A 458 8.49 -18.34 3.43
N ARG A 459 7.53 -19.22 3.21
CA ARG A 459 6.84 -19.96 4.26
C ARG A 459 6.76 -21.41 3.82
N LYS A 460 7.23 -22.34 4.65
CA LYS A 460 7.21 -23.77 4.35
C LYS A 460 5.97 -24.39 4.99
N HIS A 461 5.26 -25.18 4.21
CA HIS A 461 4.12 -25.96 4.68
C HIS A 461 4.37 -27.45 4.44
N GLU A 462 3.88 -28.29 5.34
CA GLU A 462 3.92 -29.75 5.16
C GLU A 462 3.08 -30.17 3.95
N GLN A 463 1.91 -29.52 3.80
CA GLN A 463 0.98 -29.75 2.70
C GLN A 463 0.88 -28.52 1.82
N VAL A 464 0.90 -28.73 0.52
CA VAL A 464 0.75 -27.69 -0.51
C VAL A 464 -0.33 -28.16 -1.49
N TYR A 465 -1.32 -27.30 -1.73
CA TYR A 465 -2.37 -27.61 -2.69
C TYR A 465 -1.83 -27.62 -4.12
N SER A 466 -1.97 -28.75 -4.80
CA SER A 466 -1.47 -28.98 -6.17
C SER A 466 -2.56 -28.96 -7.24
N GLY A 467 -3.85 -28.93 -6.85
CA GLY A 467 -4.98 -28.92 -7.78
C GLY A 467 -5.08 -27.59 -8.56
N PRO A 468 -5.94 -27.50 -9.58
CA PRO A 468 -6.14 -26.28 -10.38
C PRO A 468 -6.57 -25.08 -9.54
N VAL A 469 -6.08 -23.87 -9.88
CA VAL A 469 -6.41 -22.62 -9.18
C VAL A 469 -6.83 -21.55 -10.18
N ALA A 470 -7.84 -20.77 -9.84
CA ALA A 470 -8.19 -19.53 -10.52
C ALA A 470 -8.27 -18.37 -9.52
N VAL A 471 -7.87 -17.17 -9.95
CA VAL A 471 -8.00 -15.94 -9.17
C VAL A 471 -8.97 -15.01 -9.90
N LEU A 472 -9.97 -14.48 -9.18
CA LEU A 472 -10.88 -13.48 -9.72
C LEU A 472 -10.41 -12.08 -9.35
N THR A 473 -10.30 -11.19 -10.35
CA THR A 473 -9.83 -9.81 -10.18
C THR A 473 -10.82 -8.79 -10.74
N GLY A 474 -10.72 -7.56 -10.27
CA GLY A 474 -11.53 -6.46 -10.73
C GLY A 474 -10.95 -5.08 -10.40
N PRO A 475 -11.61 -3.99 -10.82
CA PRO A 475 -11.11 -2.63 -10.61
C PRO A 475 -11.02 -2.21 -9.14
N LYS A 476 -11.63 -2.95 -8.21
CA LYS A 476 -11.50 -2.73 -6.77
C LYS A 476 -10.37 -3.56 -6.15
N THR A 477 -9.70 -4.44 -6.92
CA THR A 477 -8.48 -5.11 -6.49
C THR A 477 -7.37 -4.07 -6.45
N PHE A 478 -6.94 -3.69 -5.25
CA PHE A 478 -6.14 -2.49 -5.01
C PHE A 478 -4.99 -2.79 -4.04
N SER A 479 -3.85 -2.09 -4.16
CA SER A 479 -2.76 -2.13 -3.18
C SER A 479 -2.24 -3.56 -2.94
N ALA A 480 -2.23 -4.06 -1.69
CA ALA A 480 -1.82 -5.43 -1.36
C ALA A 480 -2.64 -6.51 -2.10
N GLY A 481 -3.86 -6.19 -2.56
CA GLY A 481 -4.62 -7.04 -3.47
C GLY A 481 -3.92 -7.21 -4.82
N GLU A 482 -3.29 -6.16 -5.34
CA GLU A 482 -2.52 -6.21 -6.58
C GLU A 482 -1.17 -6.93 -6.38
N ASP A 483 -0.52 -6.75 -5.22
CA ASP A 483 0.69 -7.53 -4.86
C ASP A 483 0.39 -9.04 -4.84
N PHE A 484 -0.79 -9.42 -4.33
CA PHE A 484 -1.27 -10.81 -4.37
C PHE A 484 -1.42 -11.30 -5.81
N VAL A 485 -2.07 -10.50 -6.68
CA VAL A 485 -2.31 -10.87 -8.08
C VAL A 485 -0.99 -10.97 -8.85
N LEU A 486 -0.07 -10.01 -8.65
CA LEU A 486 1.27 -10.02 -9.25
C LEU A 486 2.05 -11.28 -8.86
N ALA A 487 2.10 -11.59 -7.57
CA ALA A 487 2.79 -12.78 -7.09
C ALA A 487 2.16 -14.07 -7.65
N PHE A 488 0.82 -14.14 -7.74
CA PHE A 488 0.13 -15.28 -8.35
C PHE A 488 0.43 -15.42 -9.85
N GLU A 489 0.46 -14.31 -10.61
CA GLU A 489 0.85 -14.29 -12.03
C GLU A 489 2.27 -14.85 -12.22
N LEU A 490 3.22 -14.37 -11.40
CA LEU A 490 4.62 -14.81 -11.46
C LEU A 490 4.79 -16.28 -11.07
N MET A 491 3.95 -16.81 -10.18
CA MET A 491 3.93 -18.24 -9.84
C MET A 491 3.50 -19.13 -11.02
N LYS A 492 2.77 -18.58 -12.01
CA LYS A 492 2.17 -19.32 -13.14
C LYS A 492 1.35 -20.54 -12.67
N ARG A 493 0.59 -20.33 -11.57
CA ARG A 493 -0.07 -21.41 -10.84
C ARG A 493 -1.50 -21.67 -11.30
N GLY A 494 -2.05 -20.76 -12.10
CA GLY A 494 -3.42 -20.84 -12.61
C GLY A 494 -3.76 -19.62 -13.47
N LYS A 495 -5.04 -19.39 -13.68
CA LYS A 495 -5.56 -18.29 -14.49
C LYS A 495 -6.10 -17.17 -13.63
N ILE A 496 -5.87 -15.94 -14.07
CA ILE A 496 -6.47 -14.71 -13.57
C ILE A 496 -7.66 -14.39 -14.47
N ILE A 497 -8.84 -14.23 -13.88
CA ILE A 497 -10.11 -14.08 -14.62
C ILE A 497 -10.87 -12.87 -14.06
N GLY A 498 -11.47 -12.08 -14.94
CA GLY A 498 -12.25 -10.91 -14.56
C GLY A 498 -11.84 -9.65 -15.29
N ARG A 499 -11.57 -8.57 -14.57
CA ARG A 499 -11.15 -7.28 -15.13
C ARG A 499 -9.79 -6.86 -14.58
N ALA A 500 -9.16 -5.92 -15.25
CA ALA A 500 -7.92 -5.32 -14.77
C ALA A 500 -8.08 -4.75 -13.35
N THR A 501 -7.01 -4.83 -12.57
CA THR A 501 -6.93 -4.30 -11.20
C THR A 501 -6.88 -2.77 -11.20
N ALA A 502 -6.92 -2.14 -10.03
CA ALA A 502 -6.96 -0.70 -9.88
C ALA A 502 -5.71 0.03 -10.45
N GLY A 503 -4.55 -0.63 -10.48
CA GLY A 503 -3.30 -0.02 -10.95
C GLY A 503 -2.71 0.97 -9.95
N SER A 504 -2.87 0.69 -8.66
CA SER A 504 -2.41 1.56 -7.59
C SER A 504 -1.87 0.75 -6.44
N THR A 505 -0.56 0.53 -6.44
CA THR A 505 0.18 0.03 -5.29
C THR A 505 1.17 1.08 -4.81
N GLY A 506 1.73 0.87 -3.65
CA GLY A 506 2.73 1.74 -3.07
C GLY A 506 2.75 1.61 -1.56
N GLN A 507 3.57 2.45 -0.94
CA GLN A 507 3.57 2.63 0.51
C GLN A 507 3.27 4.08 0.80
N PRO A 508 2.09 4.41 1.37
CA PRO A 508 1.78 5.78 1.69
C PRO A 508 2.50 6.24 2.96
N LEU A 509 3.18 7.37 2.88
CA LEU A 509 3.60 8.14 4.05
C LEU A 509 2.37 8.83 4.63
N MET A 510 2.02 8.51 5.86
CA MET A 510 0.86 9.07 6.55
C MET A 510 1.30 10.15 7.55
N PHE A 511 0.58 11.26 7.62
CA PHE A 511 0.85 12.34 8.56
C PHE A 511 -0.43 13.09 8.92
N GLY A 512 -0.45 13.63 10.16
CA GLY A 512 -1.56 14.45 10.66
C GLY A 512 -1.59 15.83 10.02
N LEU A 513 -2.78 16.40 9.93
CA LEU A 513 -3.01 17.78 9.49
C LEU A 513 -3.68 18.59 10.60
N PRO A 514 -3.42 19.90 10.70
CA PRO A 514 -4.10 20.76 11.65
C PRO A 514 -5.62 20.63 11.59
N GLY A 515 -6.26 20.49 12.76
CA GLY A 515 -7.70 20.28 12.86
C GLY A 515 -8.11 18.80 12.95
N GLY A 516 -7.15 17.88 13.16
CA GLY A 516 -7.41 16.47 13.43
C GLY A 516 -7.60 15.58 12.20
N GLY A 517 -7.46 16.11 10.99
CA GLY A 517 -7.49 15.30 9.78
C GLY A 517 -6.14 14.65 9.48
N MET A 518 -6.08 13.93 8.38
CA MET A 518 -4.90 13.16 7.99
C MET A 518 -4.66 13.26 6.48
N ALA A 519 -3.40 13.19 6.09
CA ALA A 519 -3.01 13.03 4.69
C ALA A 519 -2.12 11.80 4.51
N ARG A 520 -2.07 11.31 3.29
CA ARG A 520 -1.08 10.33 2.86
C ARG A 520 -0.56 10.66 1.46
N VAL A 521 0.70 10.32 1.23
CA VAL A 521 1.40 10.52 -0.04
C VAL A 521 2.12 9.23 -0.42
N CYS A 522 1.95 8.77 -1.65
CA CYS A 522 2.64 7.58 -2.15
C CYS A 522 4.14 7.83 -2.29
N VAL A 523 4.97 7.03 -1.60
CA VAL A 523 6.44 7.22 -1.54
C VAL A 523 7.23 6.05 -2.11
N LYS A 524 6.55 5.03 -2.63
CA LYS A 524 7.16 3.83 -3.21
C LYS A 524 6.61 3.58 -4.60
N ARG A 525 7.48 3.35 -5.57
CA ARG A 525 7.14 2.98 -6.94
C ARG A 525 7.32 1.49 -7.13
N ASP A 526 6.24 0.78 -7.38
CA ASP A 526 6.25 -0.66 -7.60
C ASP A 526 6.23 -1.01 -9.09
N THR A 527 6.98 -2.06 -9.44
CA THR A 527 7.05 -2.63 -10.79
C THR A 527 7.09 -4.16 -10.70
N TYR A 528 6.89 -4.83 -11.82
CA TYR A 528 7.32 -6.22 -11.95
C TYR A 528 8.84 -6.32 -11.75
N PRO A 529 9.37 -7.50 -11.35
CA PRO A 529 10.82 -7.70 -11.21
C PRO A 529 11.62 -7.47 -12.51
N ASP A 530 10.97 -7.55 -13.67
CA ASP A 530 11.55 -7.26 -14.98
C ASP A 530 11.47 -5.77 -15.39
N GLY A 531 10.97 -4.91 -14.50
CA GLY A 531 10.84 -3.48 -14.70
C GLY A 531 9.54 -3.04 -15.40
N ARG A 532 8.66 -3.95 -15.82
CA ARG A 532 7.36 -3.58 -16.38
C ARG A 532 6.52 -2.85 -15.33
N ALA A 533 5.89 -1.74 -15.74
CA ALA A 533 4.98 -0.98 -14.89
C ALA A 533 3.58 -1.60 -14.88
N PHE A 534 2.98 -1.73 -13.70
CA PHE A 534 1.55 -2.01 -13.51
C PHE A 534 0.83 -0.88 -12.76
N VAL A 535 1.55 -0.08 -11.97
CA VAL A 535 1.00 1.16 -11.38
C VAL A 535 0.69 2.14 -12.52
N GLY A 536 -0.48 2.75 -12.45
CA GLY A 536 -1.02 3.59 -13.52
C GLY A 536 -1.65 2.81 -14.70
N LYS A 537 -1.72 1.47 -14.61
CA LYS A 537 -2.31 0.60 -15.66
C LYS A 537 -3.27 -0.44 -15.10
N GLY A 538 -2.88 -1.08 -14.00
CA GLY A 538 -3.48 -2.31 -13.45
C GLY A 538 -2.84 -3.57 -14.02
N ILE A 539 -3.09 -4.69 -13.36
CA ILE A 539 -2.72 -6.02 -13.82
C ILE A 539 -3.89 -6.57 -14.63
N ALA A 540 -3.64 -6.86 -15.90
CA ALA A 540 -4.66 -7.41 -16.78
C ALA A 540 -4.91 -8.90 -16.47
N PRO A 541 -6.16 -9.38 -16.53
CA PRO A 541 -6.45 -10.80 -16.37
C PRO A 541 -6.00 -11.60 -17.60
N ASP A 542 -5.75 -12.91 -17.42
CA ASP A 542 -5.57 -13.84 -18.56
C ASP A 542 -6.85 -13.98 -19.39
N ILE A 543 -8.00 -13.88 -18.72
CA ILE A 543 -9.31 -14.04 -19.35
C ILE A 543 -10.19 -12.87 -18.89
N GLU A 544 -10.45 -11.95 -19.79
CA GLU A 544 -11.31 -10.80 -19.48
C GLU A 544 -12.78 -11.21 -19.44
N VAL A 545 -13.46 -10.87 -18.36
CA VAL A 545 -14.88 -11.06 -18.14
C VAL A 545 -15.43 -9.86 -17.38
N ALA A 546 -16.16 -9.00 -18.07
CA ALA A 546 -16.86 -7.87 -17.46
C ALA A 546 -18.32 -8.25 -17.20
N PRO A 547 -18.93 -7.80 -16.09
CA PRO A 547 -20.35 -7.97 -15.84
C PRO A 547 -21.16 -7.14 -16.84
N THR A 548 -22.30 -7.66 -17.28
CA THR A 548 -23.28 -6.93 -18.06
C THR A 548 -24.45 -6.47 -17.20
N VAL A 549 -25.25 -5.51 -17.67
CA VAL A 549 -26.50 -5.10 -16.99
C VAL A 549 -27.45 -6.29 -16.85
N ALA A 550 -27.49 -7.18 -17.85
CA ALA A 550 -28.30 -8.39 -17.82
C ALA A 550 -27.83 -9.36 -16.72
N ASP A 551 -26.51 -9.51 -16.52
CA ASP A 551 -25.94 -10.33 -15.45
C ASP A 551 -26.36 -9.80 -14.08
N VAL A 552 -26.24 -8.47 -13.85
CA VAL A 552 -26.66 -7.85 -12.58
C VAL A 552 -28.14 -8.09 -12.32
N ARG A 553 -29.01 -7.91 -13.32
CA ARG A 553 -30.47 -8.09 -13.21
C ARG A 553 -30.89 -9.54 -12.94
N SER A 554 -30.14 -10.50 -13.46
CA SER A 554 -30.40 -11.93 -13.26
C SER A 554 -29.67 -12.52 -12.04
N GLY A 555 -28.79 -11.75 -11.37
CA GLY A 555 -27.95 -12.25 -10.29
C GLY A 555 -26.85 -13.22 -10.75
N ARG A 556 -26.49 -13.19 -12.03
CA ARG A 556 -25.48 -14.05 -12.63
C ARG A 556 -24.07 -13.51 -12.36
N ASP A 557 -23.15 -14.37 -11.95
CA ASP A 557 -21.72 -14.05 -11.83
C ASP A 557 -20.93 -14.68 -12.98
N ALA A 558 -20.84 -13.95 -14.10
CA ALA A 558 -20.19 -14.43 -15.31
C ALA A 558 -18.69 -14.77 -15.10
N ALA A 559 -17.99 -14.04 -14.24
CA ALA A 559 -16.59 -14.30 -13.94
C ALA A 559 -16.41 -15.58 -13.13
N LEU A 560 -17.26 -15.80 -12.13
CA LEU A 560 -17.27 -17.04 -11.34
C LEU A 560 -17.63 -18.26 -12.22
N GLU A 561 -18.64 -18.15 -13.07
CA GLU A 561 -19.02 -19.21 -14.01
C GLU A 561 -17.86 -19.54 -14.97
N ARG A 562 -17.16 -18.51 -15.48
CA ARG A 562 -15.99 -18.71 -16.32
C ARG A 562 -14.86 -19.41 -15.58
N ALA A 563 -14.59 -19.06 -14.32
CA ALA A 563 -13.59 -19.73 -13.49
C ALA A 563 -13.94 -21.20 -13.26
N LEU A 564 -15.19 -21.50 -12.94
CA LEU A 564 -15.67 -22.88 -12.79
C LEU A 564 -15.53 -23.70 -14.08
N ALA A 565 -15.72 -23.09 -15.24
CA ALA A 565 -15.53 -23.75 -16.54
C ALA A 565 -14.05 -23.99 -16.84
N GLU A 566 -13.16 -23.05 -16.47
CA GLU A 566 -11.72 -23.16 -16.69
C GLU A 566 -11.08 -24.26 -15.81
N LEU A 567 -11.52 -24.39 -14.56
CA LEU A 567 -11.04 -25.44 -13.64
C LEU A 567 -11.44 -26.87 -14.02
N LYS A 568 -12.37 -27.05 -14.98
CA LYS A 568 -12.78 -28.38 -15.49
C LYS A 568 -11.95 -28.86 -16.66
N ARG A 569 -11.11 -28.00 -17.24
CA ARG A 569 -10.23 -28.30 -18.37
C ARG A 569 -8.90 -28.91 -17.89
#